data_18501451f3c7911ff10effca82029a9c
#
_entry.id   18501451f3c7911ff10effca82029a9c
#
_cell.length_a   1.000
_cell.length_b   1.000
_cell.length_c   1.000
_cell.angle_alpha   90.00
_cell.angle_beta   90.00
_cell.angle_gamma   90.00
#
_symmetry.space_group_name_H-M   'P 1'
#
loop_
_entity.id
_entity.type
_entity.pdbx_description
1 polymer ?
#
loop_
_entity_poly.entity_id
_entity_poly.type
_entity_poly.pdbx_seq_one_letter_code
_entity_poly.pdbx_strand_id
1 'polypeptide(L)'
;MTSPIVRTSRRKFLQYIAASPVVVSGAIKAYGMEAPSKLPDPMIWAPTDHELIKNPKDAINVFDFEPVARKNVPPAHFGYMASGIDDEVTLRANREGFLRFQLRPRRLNDVSKVDTSIELFGAKYDSPIFVCPTGGNKFFHPDGEVAVAKAARVGNHLQVLSTSSNDSVEAVAKARGAPIWFQLYASPQWEVAQALIKRAEAAGCPVLVVTVDRVGGRNQETLFRLTREDTRECSGCHDRTSFATRVLRRNNYDGIDLSSITGSGESSNLSWETVKRMRNITRMKIVLKGILTPEDAELAVQNGIDGVLVSNHGGRGEDSGRSTIDTLPEIIGAVNGRMAVIVDSGFRRGTDVVKALAMGAQAAGIGRPYLWGLGAFGQEGVERVLDLVRTETRAAMQQCGVRSVKELNPSFVRRAT
;
A
#
# COMPACT_ATOMS: atom_id res chain seq x y z
N MET A 1 -24.94 -0.88 -59.32
CA MET A 1 -25.76 -1.89 -58.60
C MET A 1 -24.84 -2.98 -58.11
N THR A 2 -24.41 -2.94 -56.86
CA THR A 2 -23.55 -3.96 -56.27
C THR A 2 -24.40 -5.13 -55.80
N SER A 3 -24.12 -6.31 -56.36
CA SER A 3 -24.84 -7.56 -56.15
C SER A 3 -24.98 -7.88 -54.65
N PRO A 4 -26.17 -8.32 -54.16
CA PRO A 4 -26.40 -8.68 -52.76
C PRO A 4 -25.54 -9.88 -52.27
N ILE A 5 -24.99 -10.66 -53.18
CA ILE A 5 -24.16 -11.82 -52.91
C ILE A 5 -22.80 -11.41 -52.25
N VAL A 6 -22.28 -10.23 -52.62
CA VAL A 6 -20.98 -9.74 -52.08
C VAL A 6 -21.07 -9.27 -50.62
N ARG A 7 -22.22 -8.72 -50.20
CA ARG A 7 -22.43 -8.27 -48.81
C ARG A 7 -22.61 -9.45 -47.84
N THR A 8 -23.26 -10.51 -48.28
CA THR A 8 -23.49 -11.69 -47.42
C THR A 8 -22.19 -12.50 -47.19
N SER A 9 -21.30 -12.53 -48.20
CA SER A 9 -20.02 -13.23 -48.09
C SER A 9 -19.03 -12.53 -47.18
N ARG A 10 -18.97 -11.19 -47.21
CA ARG A 10 -18.11 -10.42 -46.28
C ARG A 10 -18.51 -10.54 -44.82
N ARG A 11 -19.81 -10.50 -44.54
CA ARG A 11 -20.33 -10.65 -43.18
C ARG A 11 -20.14 -12.07 -42.63
N LYS A 12 -20.38 -13.10 -43.46
CA LYS A 12 -20.07 -14.50 -43.11
C LYS A 12 -18.56 -14.74 -42.95
N PHE A 13 -17.74 -14.14 -43.79
CA PHE A 13 -16.28 -14.24 -43.68
C PHE A 13 -15.78 -13.61 -42.40
N LEU A 14 -16.25 -12.42 -42.00
CA LEU A 14 -15.90 -11.76 -40.74
C LEU A 14 -16.41 -12.55 -39.52
N GLN A 15 -17.61 -13.15 -39.60
CA GLN A 15 -18.10 -14.05 -38.54
C GLN A 15 -17.28 -15.34 -38.44
N TYR A 16 -16.79 -15.87 -39.56
CA TYR A 16 -15.93 -17.06 -39.57
C TYR A 16 -14.54 -16.77 -38.95
N ILE A 17 -13.98 -15.60 -39.25
CA ILE A 17 -12.72 -15.13 -38.61
C ILE A 17 -12.94 -14.93 -37.10
N ALA A 18 -14.01 -14.28 -36.68
CA ALA A 18 -14.32 -14.04 -35.28
C ALA A 18 -14.61 -15.32 -34.46
N ALA A 19 -15.06 -16.40 -35.14
CA ALA A 19 -15.40 -17.68 -34.52
C ALA A 19 -14.29 -18.74 -34.60
N SER A 20 -13.17 -18.46 -35.27
CA SER A 20 -12.09 -19.45 -35.43
C SER A 20 -11.06 -19.38 -34.32
N PRO A 21 -10.97 -20.39 -33.44
CA PRO A 21 -9.96 -20.43 -32.37
C PRO A 21 -8.53 -20.39 -32.90
N VAL A 22 -8.31 -20.83 -34.16
CA VAL A 22 -7.00 -20.88 -34.81
C VAL A 22 -6.50 -19.48 -35.22
N VAL A 23 -7.44 -18.59 -35.62
CA VAL A 23 -7.07 -17.21 -36.00
C VAL A 23 -6.81 -16.37 -34.75
N VAL A 24 -7.57 -16.58 -33.69
CA VAL A 24 -7.36 -15.90 -32.41
C VAL A 24 -6.01 -16.33 -31.79
N SER A 25 -5.70 -17.63 -31.78
CA SER A 25 -4.40 -18.12 -31.28
C SER A 25 -3.23 -17.78 -32.21
N GLY A 26 -3.44 -17.71 -33.53
CA GLY A 26 -2.41 -17.29 -34.50
C GLY A 26 -2.13 -15.79 -34.47
N ALA A 27 -3.16 -14.95 -34.32
CA ALA A 27 -3.01 -13.50 -34.17
C ALA A 27 -2.31 -13.14 -32.84
N ILE A 28 -2.65 -13.82 -31.75
CA ILE A 28 -1.97 -13.65 -30.45
C ILE A 28 -0.48 -13.98 -30.56
N LYS A 29 -0.10 -15.07 -31.25
CA LYS A 29 1.30 -15.41 -31.51
C LYS A 29 2.00 -14.44 -32.48
N ALA A 30 1.31 -13.96 -33.52
CA ALA A 30 1.91 -13.09 -34.54
C ALA A 30 2.20 -11.67 -34.03
N TYR A 31 1.47 -11.20 -33.02
CA TYR A 31 1.68 -9.88 -32.39
C TYR A 31 2.52 -9.92 -31.12
N GLY A 32 3.08 -11.07 -30.74
CA GLY A 32 3.87 -11.19 -29.51
C GLY A 32 3.09 -10.88 -28.22
N MET A 33 1.76 -10.90 -28.30
CA MET A 33 0.90 -10.74 -27.12
C MET A 33 0.85 -12.08 -26.39
N GLU A 34 1.79 -12.32 -25.52
CA GLU A 34 1.63 -13.39 -24.52
C GLU A 34 0.40 -13.08 -23.67
N ALA A 35 -0.30 -14.14 -23.27
CA ALA A 35 -1.38 -14.00 -22.30
C ALA A 35 -0.86 -13.20 -21.10
N PRO A 36 -1.62 -12.22 -20.57
CA PRO A 36 -1.16 -11.41 -19.46
C PRO A 36 -0.61 -12.32 -18.37
N SER A 37 0.63 -12.05 -17.98
CA SER A 37 1.30 -12.83 -16.94
C SER A 37 0.40 -12.86 -15.71
N LYS A 38 0.32 -14.00 -15.02
CA LYS A 38 -0.43 -14.15 -13.75
C LYS A 38 0.20 -13.35 -12.59
N LEU A 39 0.85 -12.24 -12.89
CA LEU A 39 1.43 -11.37 -11.88
C LEU A 39 0.32 -10.67 -11.10
N PRO A 40 0.48 -10.51 -9.79
CA PRO A 40 -0.50 -9.83 -8.93
C PRO A 40 -0.76 -8.37 -9.30
N ASP A 41 0.14 -7.74 -10.03
CA ASP A 41 -0.02 -6.39 -10.54
C ASP A 41 -0.12 -6.39 -12.08
N PRO A 42 -1.35 -6.38 -12.64
CA PRO A 42 -1.59 -6.53 -14.08
C PRO A 42 -1.08 -5.34 -14.92
N MET A 43 -0.68 -4.24 -14.29
CA MET A 43 -0.11 -3.08 -14.98
C MET A 43 1.38 -3.25 -15.28
N ILE A 44 1.98 -4.32 -14.80
CA ILE A 44 3.38 -4.58 -15.04
C ILE A 44 3.52 -5.45 -16.28
N TRP A 45 4.02 -4.86 -17.34
CA TRP A 45 4.70 -5.57 -18.38
C TRP A 45 6.07 -5.99 -17.83
N ALA A 46 6.11 -7.02 -16.98
CA ALA A 46 7.36 -7.68 -16.72
C ALA A 46 7.65 -8.52 -17.96
N PRO A 47 8.70 -8.22 -18.71
CA PRO A 47 9.13 -9.11 -19.76
C PRO A 47 9.42 -10.46 -19.11
N THR A 48 8.78 -11.52 -19.61
CA THR A 48 8.91 -12.89 -19.08
C THR A 48 10.32 -13.44 -19.20
N ASP A 49 11.19 -12.77 -19.96
CA ASP A 49 12.55 -13.19 -20.31
C ASP A 49 13.66 -12.41 -19.60
N HIS A 50 13.33 -11.53 -18.61
CA HIS A 50 14.38 -10.86 -17.86
C HIS A 50 15.06 -11.80 -16.89
N GLU A 51 16.37 -11.85 -17.00
CA GLU A 51 17.22 -12.43 -15.96
C GLU A 51 16.92 -11.73 -14.63
N LEU A 52 16.62 -12.52 -13.57
CA LEU A 52 16.37 -11.98 -12.24
C LEU A 52 17.59 -11.18 -11.78
N ILE A 53 17.38 -9.98 -11.28
CA ILE A 53 18.45 -9.18 -10.70
C ILE A 53 19.11 -9.96 -9.55
N LYS A 54 20.45 -9.89 -9.48
CA LYS A 54 21.25 -10.59 -8.46
C LYS A 54 21.69 -9.65 -7.32
N ASN A 55 21.58 -8.35 -7.55
CA ASN A 55 21.98 -7.33 -6.60
C ASN A 55 20.89 -6.22 -6.59
N PRO A 56 20.52 -5.66 -5.43
CA PRO A 56 19.52 -4.59 -5.37
C PRO A 56 19.92 -3.35 -6.19
N LYS A 57 21.22 -3.11 -6.38
CA LYS A 57 21.73 -1.98 -7.19
C LYS A 57 21.42 -2.13 -8.68
N ASP A 58 21.21 -3.36 -9.17
CA ASP A 58 20.87 -3.63 -10.57
C ASP A 58 19.42 -3.25 -10.90
N ALA A 59 18.58 -3.04 -9.87
CA ALA A 59 17.18 -2.66 -10.05
C ALA A 59 17.05 -1.29 -10.72
N ILE A 60 16.30 -1.25 -11.83
CA ILE A 60 15.97 -0.03 -12.58
C ILE A 60 14.75 0.65 -11.97
N ASN A 61 13.79 -0.15 -11.48
CA ASN A 61 12.57 0.31 -10.81
C ASN A 61 12.10 -0.72 -9.77
N VAL A 62 11.02 -0.41 -9.06
CA VAL A 62 10.53 -1.28 -7.97
C VAL A 62 10.01 -2.63 -8.42
N PHE A 63 9.62 -2.77 -9.69
CA PHE A 63 9.06 -4.02 -10.21
C PHE A 63 10.11 -5.12 -10.37
N ASP A 64 11.38 -4.76 -10.50
CA ASP A 64 12.47 -5.73 -10.62
C ASP A 64 12.64 -6.59 -9.35
N PHE A 65 12.13 -6.11 -8.21
CA PHE A 65 12.17 -6.86 -6.95
C PHE A 65 11.08 -7.92 -6.82
N GLU A 66 9.93 -7.76 -7.46
CA GLU A 66 8.81 -8.69 -7.32
C GLU A 66 9.14 -10.12 -7.75
N PRO A 67 9.74 -10.37 -8.94
CA PRO A 67 10.10 -11.72 -9.38
C PRO A 67 11.12 -12.39 -8.46
N VAL A 68 12.09 -11.62 -7.95
CA VAL A 68 13.07 -12.11 -6.98
C VAL A 68 12.41 -12.48 -5.65
N ALA A 69 11.55 -11.60 -5.13
CA ALA A 69 10.79 -11.89 -3.92
C ALA A 69 9.89 -13.11 -4.09
N ARG A 70 9.23 -13.27 -5.25
CA ARG A 70 8.40 -14.44 -5.55
C ARG A 70 9.19 -15.75 -5.55
N LYS A 71 10.45 -15.70 -6.00
CA LYS A 71 11.35 -16.86 -5.98
C LYS A 71 11.83 -17.20 -4.56
N ASN A 72 12.12 -16.18 -3.76
CA ASN A 72 12.75 -16.35 -2.44
C ASN A 72 11.74 -16.60 -1.32
N VAL A 73 10.56 -15.97 -1.42
CA VAL A 73 9.52 -16.03 -0.38
C VAL A 73 8.62 -17.24 -0.62
N PRO A 74 8.33 -18.04 0.42
CA PRO A 74 7.45 -19.18 0.27
C PRO A 74 6.06 -18.83 -0.28
N PRO A 75 5.41 -19.74 -1.04
CA PRO A 75 4.17 -19.43 -1.76
C PRO A 75 3.05 -18.83 -0.90
N ALA A 76 2.77 -19.40 0.29
CA ALA A 76 1.75 -18.86 1.20
C ALA A 76 2.09 -17.46 1.70
N HIS A 77 3.36 -17.19 2.01
CA HIS A 77 3.81 -15.88 2.45
C HIS A 77 3.78 -14.87 1.31
N PHE A 78 4.19 -15.27 0.10
CA PHE A 78 4.04 -14.42 -1.08
C PHE A 78 2.56 -14.13 -1.35
N GLY A 79 1.69 -15.12 -1.24
CA GLY A 79 0.23 -14.97 -1.37
C GLY A 79 -0.35 -13.97 -0.38
N TYR A 80 0.14 -13.94 0.87
CA TYR A 80 -0.27 -12.93 1.84
C TYR A 80 0.03 -11.51 1.35
N MET A 81 1.19 -11.28 0.76
CA MET A 81 1.60 -9.97 0.22
C MET A 81 0.82 -9.62 -1.07
N ALA A 82 0.62 -10.59 -1.95
CA ALA A 82 0.11 -10.40 -3.31
C ALA A 82 -1.40 -10.21 -3.35
N SER A 83 -2.16 -10.92 -2.50
CA SER A 83 -3.62 -11.03 -2.61
C SER A 83 -4.37 -9.70 -2.43
N GLY A 84 -5.45 -9.56 -3.18
CA GLY A 84 -6.59 -8.68 -2.91
C GLY A 84 -7.74 -9.44 -2.24
N ILE A 85 -8.96 -8.97 -2.42
CA ILE A 85 -10.20 -9.60 -1.97
C ILE A 85 -11.02 -9.99 -3.20
N ASP A 86 -11.78 -11.06 -3.09
CA ASP A 86 -12.71 -11.59 -4.07
C ASP A 86 -12.09 -11.61 -5.49
N ASP A 87 -12.64 -10.85 -6.44
CA ASP A 87 -12.16 -10.75 -7.83
C ASP A 87 -10.95 -9.82 -8.00
N GLU A 88 -10.45 -9.21 -6.92
CA GLU A 88 -9.30 -8.29 -6.93
C GLU A 88 -9.52 -7.04 -7.81
N VAL A 89 -10.77 -6.60 -7.97
CA VAL A 89 -11.12 -5.41 -8.78
C VAL A 89 -10.51 -4.15 -8.18
N THR A 90 -10.63 -3.96 -6.85
CA THR A 90 -10.02 -2.82 -6.15
C THR A 90 -8.48 -2.87 -6.22
N LEU A 91 -7.89 -4.07 -6.16
CA LEU A 91 -6.45 -4.25 -6.30
C LEU A 91 -5.96 -3.72 -7.67
N ARG A 92 -6.64 -4.10 -8.76
CA ARG A 92 -6.34 -3.61 -10.11
C ARG A 92 -6.63 -2.13 -10.25
N ALA A 93 -7.79 -1.68 -9.77
CA ALA A 93 -8.21 -0.28 -9.82
C ALA A 93 -7.19 0.66 -9.16
N ASN A 94 -6.52 0.23 -8.09
CA ASN A 94 -5.46 0.99 -7.43
C ASN A 94 -4.27 1.31 -8.36
N ARG A 95 -3.99 0.48 -9.35
CA ARG A 95 -2.96 0.76 -10.36
C ARG A 95 -3.50 1.55 -11.55
N GLU A 96 -4.63 1.10 -12.08
CA GLU A 96 -5.28 1.72 -13.23
C GLU A 96 -5.74 3.15 -12.94
N GLY A 97 -6.09 3.44 -11.69
CA GLY A 97 -6.50 4.76 -11.24
C GLY A 97 -5.48 5.85 -11.58
N PHE A 98 -4.20 5.58 -11.48
CA PHE A 98 -3.16 6.55 -11.82
C PHE A 98 -3.15 6.91 -13.31
N LEU A 99 -3.62 6.07 -14.21
CA LEU A 99 -3.71 6.36 -15.64
C LEU A 99 -4.79 7.39 -15.95
N ARG A 100 -5.80 7.52 -15.10
CA ARG A 100 -6.87 8.51 -15.24
C ARG A 100 -6.44 9.95 -14.92
N PHE A 101 -5.19 10.14 -14.49
CA PHE A 101 -4.65 11.45 -14.17
C PHE A 101 -3.36 11.69 -14.92
N GLN A 102 -3.23 12.89 -15.48
CA GLN A 102 -2.08 13.35 -16.25
C GLN A 102 -1.39 14.49 -15.51
N LEU A 103 -0.06 14.43 -15.41
CA LEU A 103 0.74 15.56 -14.95
C LEU A 103 0.77 16.66 -16.04
N ARG A 104 0.83 17.91 -15.60
CA ARG A 104 0.88 19.10 -16.46
C ARG A 104 2.22 19.80 -16.29
N PRO A 105 3.25 19.43 -17.09
CA PRO A 105 4.58 20.02 -16.98
C PRO A 105 4.59 21.51 -17.31
N ARG A 106 5.27 22.32 -16.47
CA ARG A 106 5.60 23.71 -16.75
C ARG A 106 7.07 23.81 -17.13
N ARG A 107 7.41 24.71 -18.04
CA ARG A 107 8.75 24.86 -18.60
C ARG A 107 9.39 26.17 -18.19
N LEU A 108 10.71 26.27 -18.40
CA LEU A 108 11.53 27.44 -18.13
C LEU A 108 11.57 27.86 -16.65
N ASN A 109 11.38 26.91 -15.75
CA ASN A 109 11.63 27.05 -14.32
C ASN A 109 13.01 26.47 -14.01
N ASP A 110 13.78 27.14 -13.18
CA ASP A 110 15.05 26.61 -12.67
C ASP A 110 14.74 25.50 -11.64
N VAL A 111 15.04 24.27 -12.00
CA VAL A 111 14.89 23.06 -11.17
C VAL A 111 16.22 22.37 -10.88
N SER A 112 17.30 23.12 -10.90
CA SER A 112 18.66 22.64 -10.56
C SER A 112 18.73 22.10 -9.13
N LYS A 113 17.88 22.63 -8.23
CA LYS A 113 17.72 22.18 -6.85
C LYS A 113 16.25 21.86 -6.57
N VAL A 114 15.98 20.62 -6.17
CA VAL A 114 14.62 20.15 -5.80
C VAL A 114 14.62 19.63 -4.37
N ASP A 115 13.76 20.23 -3.55
CA ASP A 115 13.50 19.80 -2.18
C ASP A 115 12.27 18.91 -2.12
N THR A 116 12.49 17.64 -1.76
CA THR A 116 11.43 16.64 -1.56
C THR A 116 10.98 16.52 -0.10
N SER A 117 11.53 17.31 0.81
CA SER A 117 11.22 17.22 2.24
C SER A 117 9.79 17.65 2.55
N ILE A 118 9.23 17.01 3.58
CA ILE A 118 7.91 17.34 4.12
C ILE A 118 7.98 17.48 5.64
N GLU A 119 6.97 18.12 6.20
CA GLU A 119 6.72 18.15 7.63
C GLU A 119 5.33 17.59 7.93
N LEU A 120 5.26 16.62 8.87
CA LEU A 120 4.02 16.02 9.34
C LEU A 120 4.00 16.00 10.87
N PHE A 121 2.99 16.63 11.47
CA PHE A 121 2.82 16.69 12.92
C PHE A 121 4.10 17.13 13.67
N GLY A 122 4.81 18.13 13.11
CA GLY A 122 6.02 18.71 13.70
C GLY A 122 7.30 17.91 13.46
N ALA A 123 7.24 16.78 12.76
CA ALA A 123 8.42 16.00 12.38
C ALA A 123 8.78 16.21 10.90
N LYS A 124 10.08 16.43 10.63
CA LYS A 124 10.61 16.60 9.27
C LYS A 124 11.10 15.28 8.70
N TYR A 125 10.70 14.99 7.46
CA TYR A 125 11.14 13.85 6.66
C TYR A 125 11.74 14.34 5.35
N ASP A 126 12.75 13.63 4.82
CA ASP A 126 13.47 14.05 3.62
C ASP A 126 12.73 13.69 2.32
N SER A 127 11.60 13.00 2.45
CA SER A 127 10.80 12.50 1.34
C SER A 127 9.31 12.45 1.72
N PRO A 128 8.40 12.72 0.76
CA PRO A 128 6.96 12.57 0.98
C PRO A 128 6.51 11.09 0.94
N ILE A 129 7.45 10.15 0.93
CA ILE A 129 7.18 8.72 0.86
C ILE A 129 7.26 8.13 2.26
N PHE A 130 6.26 7.35 2.65
CA PHE A 130 6.29 6.62 3.91
C PHE A 130 6.11 5.11 3.72
N VAL A 131 6.64 4.34 4.67
CA VAL A 131 6.48 2.89 4.75
C VAL A 131 5.14 2.59 5.40
N CYS A 132 4.25 1.93 4.65
CA CYS A 132 2.92 1.55 5.13
C CYS A 132 2.97 0.50 6.24
N PRO A 133 1.99 0.48 7.15
CA PRO A 133 1.88 -0.55 8.17
C PRO A 133 1.49 -1.89 7.55
N THR A 134 2.44 -2.81 7.47
CA THR A 134 2.21 -4.19 7.06
C THR A 134 2.67 -5.12 8.16
N GLY A 135 1.81 -6.05 8.56
CA GLY A 135 2.15 -7.01 9.61
C GLY A 135 2.99 -8.17 9.08
N GLY A 136 3.75 -8.79 9.98
CA GLY A 136 4.43 -10.04 9.69
C GLY A 136 5.59 -9.96 8.72
N ASN A 137 6.44 -8.94 8.82
CA ASN A 137 7.55 -8.79 7.87
C ASN A 137 8.56 -9.96 7.95
N LYS A 138 8.60 -10.71 9.08
CA LYS A 138 9.40 -11.95 9.17
C LYS A 138 8.88 -13.09 8.32
N PHE A 139 7.71 -12.95 7.71
CA PHE A 139 7.26 -13.89 6.68
C PHE A 139 8.06 -13.75 5.38
N PHE A 140 8.66 -12.59 5.15
CA PHE A 140 9.38 -12.26 3.93
C PHE A 140 10.90 -12.31 4.11
N HIS A 141 11.39 -11.94 5.31
CA HIS A 141 12.82 -11.97 5.64
C HIS A 141 13.00 -12.11 7.16
N PRO A 142 13.99 -12.87 7.65
CA PRO A 142 14.21 -13.10 9.09
C PRO A 142 14.35 -11.83 9.92
N ASP A 143 14.95 -10.78 9.37
CA ASP A 143 15.18 -9.51 10.06
C ASP A 143 13.94 -8.61 10.14
N GLY A 144 12.85 -8.96 9.46
CA GLY A 144 11.51 -8.39 9.61
C GLY A 144 11.45 -6.86 9.62
N GLU A 145 10.68 -6.33 10.57
CA GLU A 145 10.41 -4.90 10.71
C GLU A 145 11.64 -4.10 11.14
N VAL A 146 12.60 -4.74 11.80
CA VAL A 146 13.88 -4.11 12.18
C VAL A 146 14.72 -3.78 10.94
N ALA A 147 14.78 -4.67 9.95
CA ALA A 147 15.46 -4.38 8.67
C ALA A 147 14.79 -3.20 7.95
N VAL A 148 13.44 -3.18 7.92
CA VAL A 148 12.67 -2.08 7.32
C VAL A 148 12.93 -0.76 8.04
N ALA A 149 13.03 -0.77 9.36
CA ALA A 149 13.32 0.42 10.16
C ALA A 149 14.72 0.99 9.87
N LYS A 150 15.73 0.13 9.80
CA LYS A 150 17.09 0.53 9.41
C LYS A 150 17.12 1.13 8.00
N ALA A 151 16.42 0.52 7.05
CA ALA A 151 16.30 1.04 5.68
C ALA A 151 15.61 2.42 5.65
N ALA A 152 14.49 2.58 6.36
CA ALA A 152 13.79 3.85 6.46
C ALA A 152 14.64 4.96 7.13
N ARG A 153 15.54 4.59 8.04
CA ARG A 153 16.49 5.52 8.67
C ARG A 153 17.44 6.15 7.67
N VAL A 154 17.96 5.38 6.72
CA VAL A 154 18.97 5.84 5.74
C VAL A 154 18.47 7.06 4.94
N GLY A 155 17.22 7.04 4.49
CA GLY A 155 16.61 8.14 3.73
C GLY A 155 15.70 9.04 4.56
N ASN A 156 15.73 8.94 5.89
CA ASN A 156 14.83 9.65 6.82
C ASN A 156 13.36 9.58 6.40
N HIS A 157 12.89 8.39 6.02
CA HIS A 157 11.50 8.15 5.66
C HIS A 157 10.65 7.90 6.90
N LEU A 158 9.40 8.37 6.92
CA LEU A 158 8.42 7.97 7.91
C LEU A 158 8.15 6.47 7.81
N GLN A 159 8.12 5.78 8.97
CA GLN A 159 7.64 4.41 9.08
C GLN A 159 6.41 4.35 9.96
N VAL A 160 5.37 3.68 9.49
CA VAL A 160 4.18 3.33 10.27
C VAL A 160 4.27 1.85 10.60
N LEU A 161 4.39 1.51 11.90
CA LEU A 161 4.46 0.13 12.36
C LEU A 161 3.08 -0.46 12.57
N SER A 162 2.86 -1.68 12.09
CA SER A 162 1.59 -2.41 12.31
C SER A 162 1.49 -3.00 13.72
N THR A 163 0.30 -3.01 14.32
CA THR A 163 -0.02 -3.84 15.51
C THR A 163 0.40 -5.30 15.29
N SER A 164 0.24 -5.78 14.06
CA SER A 164 0.54 -7.17 13.69
C SER A 164 1.99 -7.41 13.29
N SER A 165 2.92 -6.52 13.66
CA SER A 165 4.36 -6.72 13.43
C SER A 165 4.90 -7.89 14.25
N ASN A 166 5.96 -8.53 13.75
CA ASN A 166 6.69 -9.55 14.52
C ASN A 166 7.57 -8.90 15.59
N ASP A 167 8.24 -7.81 15.25
CA ASP A 167 9.08 -7.06 16.18
C ASP A 167 8.25 -6.07 17.01
N SER A 168 8.66 -5.82 18.24
CA SER A 168 7.98 -4.89 19.13
C SER A 168 8.18 -3.44 18.70
N VAL A 169 7.26 -2.57 19.10
CA VAL A 169 7.33 -1.14 18.80
C VAL A 169 8.63 -0.51 19.33
N GLU A 170 9.10 -0.95 20.49
CA GLU A 170 10.34 -0.47 21.09
C GLU A 170 11.58 -0.85 20.26
N ALA A 171 11.62 -2.12 19.79
CA ALA A 171 12.72 -2.62 18.97
C ALA A 171 12.78 -1.89 17.63
N VAL A 172 11.63 -1.67 16.99
CA VAL A 172 11.53 -0.98 15.72
C VAL A 172 11.86 0.51 15.85
N ALA A 173 11.35 1.20 16.87
CA ALA A 173 11.68 2.60 17.14
C ALA A 173 13.18 2.78 17.40
N LYS A 174 13.82 1.89 18.18
CA LYS A 174 15.27 1.87 18.41
C LYS A 174 16.03 1.69 17.09
N ALA A 175 15.62 0.75 16.24
CA ALA A 175 16.27 0.49 14.96
C ALA A 175 16.13 1.67 13.98
N ARG A 176 14.96 2.33 13.97
CA ARG A 176 14.69 3.54 13.17
C ARG A 176 15.54 4.72 13.65
N GLY A 177 15.83 4.81 14.93
CA GLY A 177 16.59 5.90 15.56
C GLY A 177 15.87 7.26 15.55
N ALA A 178 14.56 7.26 15.31
CA ALA A 178 13.65 8.41 15.38
C ALA A 178 12.23 7.90 15.65
N PRO A 179 11.29 8.76 16.09
CA PRO A 179 9.90 8.38 16.33
C PRO A 179 9.27 7.74 15.09
N ILE A 180 8.55 6.66 15.31
CA ILE A 180 7.71 5.98 14.32
C ILE A 180 6.23 6.19 14.65
N TRP A 181 5.34 6.03 13.69
CA TRP A 181 3.92 5.99 13.96
C TRP A 181 3.48 4.56 14.24
N PHE A 182 2.47 4.39 15.07
CA PHE A 182 1.92 3.07 15.40
C PHE A 182 0.52 2.90 14.83
N GLN A 183 0.33 1.86 14.00
CA GLN A 183 -0.99 1.51 13.48
C GLN A 183 -1.66 0.51 14.40
N LEU A 184 -2.91 0.81 14.79
CA LEU A 184 -3.74 0.00 15.67
C LEU A 184 -4.86 -0.69 14.89
N TYR A 185 -4.94 -2.01 15.02
CA TYR A 185 -6.21 -2.71 14.91
C TYR A 185 -6.86 -2.72 16.29
N ALA A 186 -8.02 -2.08 16.42
CA ALA A 186 -8.73 -2.10 17.68
C ALA A 186 -9.19 -3.52 18.01
N SER A 187 -8.90 -3.97 19.23
CA SER A 187 -9.45 -5.22 19.76
C SER A 187 -10.91 -5.03 20.17
N PRO A 188 -11.77 -6.05 20.06
CA PRO A 188 -13.10 -6.02 20.67
C PRO A 188 -13.05 -5.79 22.19
N GLN A 189 -11.98 -6.26 22.84
CA GLN A 189 -11.70 -6.03 24.26
C GLN A 189 -10.92 -4.75 24.43
N TRP A 190 -11.55 -3.79 25.13
CA TRP A 190 -11.00 -2.47 25.33
C TRP A 190 -9.64 -2.48 26.04
N GLU A 191 -9.47 -3.32 27.02
CA GLU A 191 -8.26 -3.44 27.85
C GLU A 191 -7.03 -3.76 26.99
N VAL A 192 -7.18 -4.60 25.97
CA VAL A 192 -6.12 -4.94 25.02
C VAL A 192 -5.80 -3.75 24.13
N ALA A 193 -6.83 -3.07 23.58
CA ALA A 193 -6.63 -1.87 22.78
C ALA A 193 -5.94 -0.77 23.61
N GLN A 194 -6.36 -0.57 24.85
CA GLN A 194 -5.77 0.39 25.79
C GLN A 194 -4.30 0.06 26.08
N ALA A 195 -3.97 -1.21 26.35
CA ALA A 195 -2.61 -1.64 26.61
C ALA A 195 -1.69 -1.37 25.40
N LEU A 196 -2.13 -1.68 24.19
CA LEU A 196 -1.38 -1.40 22.95
C LEU A 196 -1.17 0.10 22.72
N ILE A 197 -2.20 0.93 22.96
CA ILE A 197 -2.09 2.39 22.84
C ILE A 197 -1.05 2.93 23.83
N LYS A 198 -1.14 2.51 25.10
CA LYS A 198 -0.21 2.95 26.15
C LYS A 198 1.23 2.48 25.87
N ARG A 199 1.40 1.26 25.36
CA ARG A 199 2.70 0.75 24.95
C ARG A 199 3.32 1.59 23.83
N ALA A 200 2.55 1.91 22.78
CA ALA A 200 3.00 2.75 21.68
C ALA A 200 3.38 4.16 22.16
N GLU A 201 2.56 4.76 23.04
CA GLU A 201 2.83 6.08 23.62
C GLU A 201 4.11 6.06 24.46
N ALA A 202 4.31 5.02 25.30
CA ALA A 202 5.51 4.83 26.10
C ALA A 202 6.78 4.61 25.25
N ALA A 203 6.65 3.98 24.09
CA ALA A 203 7.73 3.83 23.11
C ALA A 203 8.06 5.13 22.34
N GLY A 204 7.34 6.23 22.61
CA GLY A 204 7.59 7.55 22.01
C GLY A 204 6.94 7.73 20.63
N CYS A 205 5.92 6.94 20.29
CA CYS A 205 5.16 7.17 19.05
C CYS A 205 4.34 8.47 19.15
N PRO A 206 4.49 9.42 18.22
CA PRO A 206 3.72 10.68 18.28
C PRO A 206 2.32 10.54 17.66
N VAL A 207 2.07 9.50 16.88
CA VAL A 207 0.83 9.32 16.12
C VAL A 207 0.32 7.88 16.24
N LEU A 208 -0.96 7.77 16.55
CA LEU A 208 -1.74 6.54 16.52
C LEU A 208 -2.55 6.50 15.21
N VAL A 209 -2.30 5.51 14.36
CA VAL A 209 -3.04 5.30 13.11
C VAL A 209 -4.08 4.21 13.33
N VAL A 210 -5.33 4.59 13.53
CA VAL A 210 -6.44 3.66 13.78
C VAL A 210 -6.99 3.14 12.46
N THR A 211 -6.91 1.83 12.25
CA THR A 211 -7.44 1.20 11.04
C THR A 211 -8.92 0.90 11.20
N VAL A 212 -9.74 1.42 10.28
CA VAL A 212 -11.21 1.31 10.30
C VAL A 212 -11.79 0.47 9.15
N ASP A 213 -10.95 -0.01 8.23
CA ASP A 213 -11.34 -0.78 7.04
C ASP A 213 -11.24 -2.31 7.23
N ARG A 214 -11.16 -2.80 8.49
CA ARG A 214 -11.07 -4.21 8.82
C ARG A 214 -12.13 -4.62 9.83
N VAL A 215 -13.37 -4.58 9.39
CA VAL A 215 -14.54 -4.83 10.26
C VAL A 215 -15.21 -6.18 10.04
N GLY A 216 -14.77 -6.98 9.06
CA GLY A 216 -15.40 -8.25 8.71
C GLY A 216 -14.47 -9.27 8.08
N GLY A 217 -15.03 -10.42 7.71
CA GLY A 217 -14.35 -11.48 6.98
C GLY A 217 -13.90 -11.03 5.59
N ARG A 218 -12.87 -11.72 5.07
CA ARG A 218 -12.27 -11.40 3.77
C ARG A 218 -11.99 -12.68 3.00
N ASN A 219 -12.45 -12.75 1.76
CA ASN A 219 -12.14 -13.84 0.86
C ASN A 219 -10.86 -13.51 0.07
N GLN A 220 -9.73 -14.08 0.45
CA GLN A 220 -8.42 -13.85 -0.17
C GLN A 220 -8.04 -15.06 -1.03
N GLU A 221 -8.69 -15.20 -2.19
CA GLU A 221 -8.55 -16.39 -3.04
C GLU A 221 -7.12 -16.64 -3.51
N THR A 222 -6.40 -15.60 -3.93
CA THR A 222 -4.99 -15.71 -4.33
C THR A 222 -4.12 -16.25 -3.20
N LEU A 223 -4.33 -15.78 -1.96
CA LEU A 223 -3.64 -16.32 -0.78
C LEU A 223 -3.99 -17.81 -0.58
N PHE A 224 -5.28 -18.17 -0.66
CA PHE A 224 -5.71 -19.56 -0.43
C PHE A 224 -5.15 -20.51 -1.48
N ARG A 225 -5.09 -20.08 -2.76
CA ARG A 225 -4.50 -20.88 -3.84
C ARG A 225 -3.01 -21.10 -3.61
N LEU A 226 -2.24 -20.05 -3.31
CA LEU A 226 -0.81 -20.15 -3.01
C LEU A 226 -0.51 -20.91 -1.71
N THR A 227 -1.42 -20.88 -0.73
CA THR A 227 -1.28 -21.70 0.48
C THR A 227 -1.38 -23.19 0.15
N ARG A 228 -2.18 -23.60 -0.84
CA ARG A 228 -2.25 -25.01 -1.27
C ARG A 228 -0.98 -25.48 -2.00
N GLU A 229 -0.23 -24.57 -2.58
CA GLU A 229 1.05 -24.86 -3.25
C GLU A 229 2.21 -24.95 -2.23
N ASP A 230 2.02 -24.47 -1.01
CA ASP A 230 3.06 -24.42 0.02
C ASP A 230 3.10 -25.76 0.78
N THR A 231 4.15 -26.54 0.55
CA THR A 231 4.31 -27.88 1.13
C THR A 231 4.99 -27.89 2.51
N ARG A 232 5.33 -26.72 3.05
CA ARG A 232 6.00 -26.63 4.36
C ARG A 232 5.02 -26.85 5.48
N GLU A 233 5.46 -27.58 6.50
CA GLU A 233 4.77 -27.61 7.79
C GLU A 233 5.09 -26.33 8.57
N CYS A 234 4.09 -25.47 8.77
CA CYS A 234 4.24 -24.19 9.45
C CYS A 234 3.22 -24.00 10.57
N SER A 235 3.08 -25.04 11.42
CA SER A 235 2.10 -25.07 12.52
C SER A 235 2.23 -23.84 13.44
N GLY A 236 3.47 -23.44 13.79
CA GLY A 236 3.69 -22.31 14.68
C GLY A 236 3.35 -20.93 14.12
N CYS A 237 3.20 -20.78 12.78
CA CYS A 237 2.79 -19.52 12.14
C CYS A 237 1.30 -19.52 11.77
N HIS A 238 0.71 -20.69 11.62
CA HIS A 238 -0.63 -20.89 11.09
C HIS A 238 -1.61 -21.47 12.10
N ASP A 239 -1.20 -21.63 13.36
CA ASP A 239 -2.12 -22.00 14.42
C ASP A 239 -3.18 -20.93 14.60
N ARG A 240 -4.42 -21.29 14.27
CA ARG A 240 -5.60 -20.42 14.33
C ARG A 240 -6.61 -20.88 15.37
N THR A 241 -6.21 -21.75 16.28
CA THR A 241 -7.10 -22.32 17.31
C THR A 241 -7.61 -21.27 18.28
N SER A 242 -6.78 -20.24 18.56
CA SER A 242 -7.18 -19.09 19.37
C SER A 242 -6.56 -17.79 18.86
N PHE A 243 -7.01 -16.64 19.37
CA PHE A 243 -6.35 -15.36 19.10
C PHE A 243 -4.93 -15.34 19.71
N ALA A 244 -4.77 -15.85 20.90
CA ALA A 244 -3.47 -15.91 21.58
C ALA A 244 -2.44 -16.69 20.76
N THR A 245 -2.78 -17.87 20.22
CA THR A 245 -1.88 -18.66 19.36
C THR A 245 -1.52 -17.93 18.07
N ARG A 246 -2.47 -17.19 17.48
CA ARG A 246 -2.22 -16.38 16.27
C ARG A 246 -1.21 -15.25 16.49
N VAL A 247 -1.15 -14.69 17.69
CA VAL A 247 -0.28 -13.54 18.01
C VAL A 247 0.97 -13.91 18.79
N LEU A 248 1.23 -15.18 19.04
CA LEU A 248 2.43 -15.66 19.76
C LEU A 248 3.76 -15.12 19.23
N ARG A 249 3.82 -14.74 17.93
CA ARG A 249 5.00 -14.16 17.30
C ARG A 249 4.82 -12.68 16.96
N ARG A 250 3.96 -11.99 17.72
CA ARG A 250 3.64 -10.56 17.57
C ARG A 250 4.04 -9.84 18.87
N ASN A 251 5.28 -9.41 18.92
CA ASN A 251 5.88 -8.93 20.18
C ASN A 251 5.22 -7.65 20.74
N ASN A 252 4.34 -7.00 19.96
CA ASN A 252 3.51 -5.92 20.50
C ASN A 252 2.49 -6.40 21.53
N TYR A 253 2.15 -7.70 21.53
CA TYR A 253 1.23 -8.30 22.49
C TYR A 253 1.92 -8.91 23.71
N ASP A 254 3.26 -8.88 23.78
CA ASP A 254 4.00 -9.43 24.91
C ASP A 254 3.60 -8.72 26.21
N GLY A 255 3.24 -9.53 27.21
CA GLY A 255 2.81 -9.05 28.53
C GLY A 255 1.34 -8.56 28.60
N ILE A 256 0.57 -8.68 27.51
CA ILE A 256 -0.86 -8.33 27.50
C ILE A 256 -1.67 -9.60 27.72
N ASP A 257 -2.66 -9.55 28.64
CA ASP A 257 -3.61 -10.63 28.83
C ASP A 257 -4.57 -10.71 27.63
N LEU A 258 -4.53 -11.83 26.93
CA LEU A 258 -5.32 -12.10 25.73
C LEU A 258 -6.42 -13.15 25.99
N SER A 259 -6.59 -13.62 27.23
CA SER A 259 -7.50 -14.70 27.59
C SER A 259 -8.97 -14.39 27.28
N SER A 260 -9.33 -13.12 27.33
CA SER A 260 -10.70 -12.65 27.06
C SER A 260 -11.03 -12.51 25.56
N ILE A 261 -10.03 -12.62 24.67
CA ILE A 261 -10.28 -12.43 23.23
C ILE A 261 -10.82 -13.73 22.62
N THR A 262 -12.03 -13.66 22.11
CA THR A 262 -12.65 -14.73 21.34
C THR A 262 -12.61 -14.46 19.84
N GLY A 263 -12.58 -15.52 19.03
CA GLY A 263 -12.64 -15.42 17.57
C GLY A 263 -11.41 -14.79 16.93
N SER A 264 -11.59 -13.92 15.95
CA SER A 264 -10.51 -13.34 15.14
C SER A 264 -9.76 -12.18 15.80
N GLY A 265 -10.27 -11.64 16.89
CA GLY A 265 -9.75 -10.41 17.50
C GLY A 265 -9.97 -9.15 16.63
N GLU A 266 -10.70 -9.26 15.52
CA GLU A 266 -11.12 -8.11 14.70
C GLU A 266 -12.38 -7.48 15.32
N SER A 267 -12.41 -6.13 15.35
CA SER A 267 -13.49 -5.38 15.98
C SER A 267 -14.53 -4.96 14.94
N SER A 268 -15.61 -5.76 14.82
CA SER A 268 -16.76 -5.39 13.99
C SER A 268 -17.65 -4.30 14.63
N ASN A 269 -17.42 -3.98 15.90
CA ASN A 269 -18.14 -2.95 16.67
C ASN A 269 -17.37 -1.63 16.80
N LEU A 270 -16.32 -1.43 16.00
CA LEU A 270 -15.58 -0.18 15.98
C LEU A 270 -16.51 0.97 15.55
N SER A 271 -16.57 2.02 16.38
CA SER A 271 -17.45 3.15 16.19
C SER A 271 -16.77 4.47 16.56
N TRP A 272 -17.40 5.59 16.25
CA TRP A 272 -16.92 6.93 16.67
C TRP A 272 -16.78 7.05 18.18
N GLU A 273 -17.62 6.38 18.94
CA GLU A 273 -17.50 6.34 20.40
C GLU A 273 -16.22 5.64 20.86
N THR A 274 -15.84 4.56 20.17
CA THR A 274 -14.57 3.88 20.43
C THR A 274 -13.37 4.80 20.13
N VAL A 275 -13.44 5.57 19.04
CA VAL A 275 -12.39 6.55 18.69
C VAL A 275 -12.29 7.65 19.74
N LYS A 276 -13.42 8.17 20.24
CA LYS A 276 -13.46 9.13 21.35
C LYS A 276 -12.82 8.58 22.63
N ARG A 277 -13.10 7.31 22.97
CA ARG A 277 -12.44 6.64 24.10
C ARG A 277 -10.92 6.58 23.93
N MET A 278 -10.43 6.29 22.70
CA MET A 278 -9.00 6.31 22.40
C MET A 278 -8.41 7.71 22.60
N ARG A 279 -9.08 8.76 22.11
CA ARG A 279 -8.65 10.14 22.30
C ARG A 279 -8.47 10.51 23.78
N ASN A 280 -9.35 10.02 24.64
CA ASN A 280 -9.34 10.35 26.07
C ASN A 280 -8.18 9.71 26.84
N ILE A 281 -7.51 8.69 26.28
CA ILE A 281 -6.46 7.95 26.99
C ILE A 281 -5.06 8.19 26.41
N THR A 282 -4.90 8.93 25.31
CA THR A 282 -3.60 9.19 24.72
C THR A 282 -3.42 10.65 24.30
N ARG A 283 -2.17 11.11 24.33
CA ARG A 283 -1.75 12.41 23.79
C ARG A 283 -1.27 12.32 22.34
N MET A 284 -1.12 11.10 21.81
CA MET A 284 -0.74 10.92 20.41
C MET A 284 -1.77 11.58 19.49
N LYS A 285 -1.31 12.10 18.35
CA LYS A 285 -2.21 12.48 17.25
C LYS A 285 -2.94 11.24 16.75
N ILE A 286 -4.22 11.39 16.37
CA ILE A 286 -5.01 10.28 15.83
C ILE A 286 -5.23 10.48 14.33
N VAL A 287 -4.82 9.49 13.55
CA VAL A 287 -5.04 9.40 12.10
C VAL A 287 -5.95 8.20 11.83
N LEU A 288 -7.07 8.38 11.12
CA LEU A 288 -7.93 7.27 10.71
C LEU A 288 -7.48 6.72 9.37
N LYS A 289 -7.19 5.41 9.30
CA LYS A 289 -6.79 4.72 8.08
C LYS A 289 -7.95 3.88 7.54
N GLY A 290 -8.30 4.07 6.27
CA GLY A 290 -9.39 3.37 5.61
C GLY A 290 -10.58 4.28 5.28
N ILE A 291 -10.36 5.58 5.27
CA ILE A 291 -11.38 6.58 4.88
C ILE A 291 -11.38 6.71 3.36
N LEU A 292 -12.54 6.50 2.73
CA LEU A 292 -12.73 6.48 1.28
C LEU A 292 -13.89 7.35 0.78
N THR A 293 -14.66 7.94 1.69
CA THR A 293 -15.82 8.78 1.36
C THR A 293 -15.67 10.18 1.93
N PRO A 294 -16.17 11.22 1.24
CA PRO A 294 -16.15 12.59 1.75
C PRO A 294 -16.99 12.73 3.02
N GLU A 295 -18.05 11.93 3.18
CA GLU A 295 -18.92 11.92 4.36
C GLU A 295 -18.16 11.47 5.61
N ASP A 296 -17.37 10.39 5.51
CA ASP A 296 -16.55 9.92 6.63
C ASP A 296 -15.39 10.88 6.94
N ALA A 297 -14.83 11.53 5.91
CA ALA A 297 -13.80 12.54 6.09
C ALA A 297 -14.35 13.78 6.85
N GLU A 298 -15.56 14.22 6.51
CA GLU A 298 -16.24 15.30 7.24
C GLU A 298 -16.54 14.90 8.68
N LEU A 299 -17.04 13.69 8.92
CA LEU A 299 -17.24 13.15 10.26
C LEU A 299 -15.93 13.10 11.07
N ALA A 300 -14.80 12.75 10.41
CA ALA A 300 -13.50 12.77 11.07
C ALA A 300 -13.11 14.19 11.54
N VAL A 301 -13.34 15.21 10.70
CA VAL A 301 -13.14 16.61 11.08
C VAL A 301 -14.03 16.99 12.27
N GLN A 302 -15.32 16.67 12.23
CA GLN A 302 -16.29 16.98 13.29
C GLN A 302 -15.95 16.31 14.63
N ASN A 303 -15.31 15.12 14.58
CA ASN A 303 -14.86 14.41 15.78
C ASN A 303 -13.43 14.82 16.22
N GLY A 304 -12.85 15.87 15.66
CA GLY A 304 -11.55 16.41 16.06
C GLY A 304 -10.38 15.47 15.79
N ILE A 305 -10.44 14.68 14.69
CA ILE A 305 -9.36 13.81 14.25
C ILE A 305 -8.24 14.66 13.63
N ASP A 306 -6.98 14.29 13.89
CA ASP A 306 -5.83 15.07 13.45
C ASP A 306 -5.47 14.82 11.97
N GLY A 307 -5.89 13.68 11.40
CA GLY A 307 -5.65 13.38 9.99
C GLY A 307 -6.34 12.11 9.51
N VAL A 308 -6.38 11.94 8.20
CA VAL A 308 -6.87 10.72 7.55
C VAL A 308 -5.81 10.15 6.62
N LEU A 309 -5.72 8.81 6.61
CA LEU A 309 -4.99 8.05 5.61
C LEU A 309 -6.04 7.45 4.64
N VAL A 310 -6.14 8.07 3.46
CA VAL A 310 -6.96 7.58 2.36
C VAL A 310 -6.41 6.25 1.90
N SER A 311 -7.13 5.17 2.16
CA SER A 311 -6.63 3.81 2.01
C SER A 311 -7.78 2.84 1.80
N ASN A 312 -7.63 1.90 0.87
CA ASN A 312 -8.46 0.70 0.77
C ASN A 312 -7.66 -0.57 1.15
N HIS A 313 -6.64 -0.39 2.03
CA HIS A 313 -5.76 -1.48 2.47
C HIS A 313 -5.00 -2.16 1.32
N GLY A 314 -4.79 -1.46 0.21
CA GLY A 314 -4.16 -2.02 -0.99
C GLY A 314 -5.05 -3.04 -1.73
N GLY A 315 -6.38 -2.84 -1.72
CA GLY A 315 -7.37 -3.77 -2.25
C GLY A 315 -7.58 -5.01 -1.36
N ARG A 316 -7.36 -4.87 -0.04
CA ARG A 316 -7.46 -5.94 0.96
C ARG A 316 -8.49 -5.66 2.05
N GLY A 317 -9.07 -4.46 2.07
CA GLY A 317 -10.16 -4.04 2.95
C GLY A 317 -11.52 -4.43 2.37
N GLU A 318 -11.69 -4.21 1.08
CA GLU A 318 -12.94 -4.40 0.34
C GLU A 318 -12.65 -4.55 -1.17
N ASP A 319 -13.64 -4.91 -1.98
CA ASP A 319 -13.53 -5.03 -3.46
C ASP A 319 -14.55 -4.17 -4.21
N SER A 320 -14.78 -2.92 -3.76
CA SER A 320 -15.72 -1.97 -4.37
C SER A 320 -15.31 -1.46 -5.75
N GLY A 321 -14.06 -1.68 -6.15
CA GLY A 321 -13.52 -1.23 -7.43
C GLY A 321 -13.08 0.24 -7.48
N ARG A 322 -13.07 0.97 -6.34
CA ARG A 322 -12.60 2.36 -6.28
C ARG A 322 -11.13 2.42 -5.88
N SER A 323 -10.30 3.12 -6.65
CA SER A 323 -8.91 3.39 -6.27
C SER A 323 -8.80 4.57 -5.30
N THR A 324 -7.78 4.55 -4.46
CA THR A 324 -7.54 5.66 -3.52
C THR A 324 -7.18 6.97 -4.23
N ILE A 325 -6.52 6.90 -5.39
CA ILE A 325 -6.20 8.11 -6.16
C ILE A 325 -7.44 8.76 -6.77
N ASP A 326 -8.49 7.97 -7.08
CA ASP A 326 -9.77 8.50 -7.55
C ASP A 326 -10.59 9.14 -6.42
N THR A 327 -10.52 8.57 -5.21
CA THR A 327 -11.25 9.10 -4.04
C THR A 327 -10.56 10.31 -3.42
N LEU A 328 -9.24 10.44 -3.63
CA LEU A 328 -8.44 11.49 -2.99
C LEU A 328 -8.97 12.92 -3.20
N PRO A 329 -9.36 13.36 -4.42
CA PRO A 329 -9.91 14.71 -4.60
C PRO A 329 -11.20 14.98 -3.80
N GLU A 330 -12.06 13.96 -3.65
CA GLU A 330 -13.31 14.07 -2.87
C GLU A 330 -12.98 14.28 -1.37
N ILE A 331 -12.02 13.50 -0.85
CA ILE A 331 -11.55 13.62 0.53
C ILE A 331 -10.88 14.98 0.78
N ILE A 332 -9.99 15.41 -0.12
CA ILE A 332 -9.32 16.72 -0.02
C ILE A 332 -10.36 17.86 0.00
N GLY A 333 -11.37 17.77 -0.87
CA GLY A 333 -12.47 18.75 -0.89
C GLY A 333 -13.26 18.79 0.41
N ALA A 334 -13.63 17.64 0.95
CA ALA A 334 -14.36 17.52 2.23
C ALA A 334 -13.51 18.03 3.40
N VAL A 335 -12.25 17.64 3.48
CA VAL A 335 -11.34 18.08 4.56
C VAL A 335 -11.05 19.57 4.50
N ASN A 336 -10.88 20.12 3.30
CA ASN A 336 -10.64 21.55 3.04
C ASN A 336 -9.58 22.17 3.97
N GLY A 337 -8.43 21.50 4.11
CA GLY A 337 -7.29 21.97 4.92
C GLY A 337 -7.45 21.90 6.43
N ARG A 338 -8.58 21.37 6.96
CA ARG A 338 -8.88 21.34 8.40
C ARG A 338 -8.12 20.26 9.17
N MET A 339 -7.57 19.27 8.48
CA MET A 339 -6.71 18.20 9.06
C MET A 339 -5.74 17.66 8.03
N ALA A 340 -4.77 16.85 8.46
CA ALA A 340 -3.81 16.19 7.57
C ALA A 340 -4.48 15.13 6.69
N VAL A 341 -4.08 15.07 5.40
CA VAL A 341 -4.50 14.01 4.47
C VAL A 341 -3.25 13.36 3.89
N ILE A 342 -3.07 12.08 4.15
CA ILE A 342 -2.06 11.23 3.52
C ILE A 342 -2.74 10.10 2.78
N VAL A 343 -2.06 9.43 1.84
CA VAL A 343 -2.68 8.41 0.99
C VAL A 343 -1.77 7.22 0.78
N ASP A 344 -2.33 6.03 0.66
CA ASP A 344 -1.63 4.83 0.21
C ASP A 344 -2.43 4.08 -0.87
N SER A 345 -2.03 2.86 -1.15
CA SER A 345 -2.61 1.93 -2.11
C SER A 345 -2.27 2.21 -3.57
N GLY A 346 -1.57 1.28 -4.16
CA GLY A 346 -1.24 1.29 -5.59
C GLY A 346 0.03 2.04 -6.00
N PHE A 347 0.69 2.79 -5.15
CA PHE A 347 1.89 3.56 -5.46
C PHE A 347 3.08 2.66 -5.85
N ARG A 348 3.69 2.93 -7.01
CA ARG A 348 4.85 2.21 -7.57
C ARG A 348 5.89 3.14 -8.17
N ARG A 349 5.50 4.30 -8.66
CA ARG A 349 6.34 5.23 -9.42
C ARG A 349 6.37 6.61 -8.76
N GLY A 350 7.45 7.34 -8.97
CA GLY A 350 7.53 8.74 -8.51
C GLY A 350 6.45 9.63 -9.11
N THR A 351 6.00 9.36 -10.33
CA THR A 351 4.86 10.07 -10.94
C THR A 351 3.55 9.84 -10.20
N ASP A 352 3.34 8.65 -9.61
CA ASP A 352 2.15 8.37 -8.78
C ASP A 352 2.17 9.27 -7.54
N VAL A 353 3.36 9.39 -6.90
CA VAL A 353 3.56 10.27 -5.73
C VAL A 353 3.27 11.72 -6.10
N VAL A 354 3.86 12.25 -7.19
CA VAL A 354 3.65 13.65 -7.61
C VAL A 354 2.18 13.93 -7.93
N LYS A 355 1.44 12.99 -8.54
CA LYS A 355 0.00 13.14 -8.78
C LYS A 355 -0.77 13.33 -7.47
N ALA A 356 -0.53 12.47 -6.48
CA ALA A 356 -1.22 12.55 -5.19
C ALA A 356 -0.89 13.86 -4.43
N LEU A 357 0.39 14.26 -4.42
CA LEU A 357 0.81 15.51 -3.78
C LEU A 357 0.19 16.74 -4.49
N ALA A 358 0.14 16.73 -5.82
CA ALA A 358 -0.50 17.78 -6.59
C ALA A 358 -2.01 17.88 -6.32
N MET A 359 -2.67 16.77 -5.99
CA MET A 359 -4.08 16.76 -5.57
C MET A 359 -4.29 17.28 -4.15
N GLY A 360 -3.23 17.42 -3.34
CA GLY A 360 -3.31 17.95 -1.98
C GLY A 360 -2.96 16.95 -0.87
N ALA A 361 -2.56 15.72 -1.18
CA ALA A 361 -2.02 14.82 -0.17
C ALA A 361 -0.67 15.33 0.35
N GLN A 362 -0.41 15.16 1.64
CA GLN A 362 0.85 15.58 2.26
C GLN A 362 1.95 14.51 2.16
N ALA A 363 1.57 13.24 2.05
CA ALA A 363 2.51 12.14 1.85
C ALA A 363 1.82 10.94 1.17
N ALA A 364 2.63 10.07 0.55
CA ALA A 364 2.19 8.86 -0.14
C ALA A 364 2.88 7.63 0.42
N GLY A 365 2.10 6.59 0.72
CA GLY A 365 2.57 5.35 1.33
C GLY A 365 2.84 4.24 0.31
N ILE A 366 3.95 3.52 0.50
CA ILE A 366 4.24 2.30 -0.24
C ILE A 366 4.12 1.08 0.66
N GLY A 367 3.42 0.05 0.20
CA GLY A 367 3.24 -1.23 0.89
C GLY A 367 3.99 -2.34 0.17
N ARG A 368 3.37 -2.96 -0.83
CA ARG A 368 3.96 -4.08 -1.57
C ARG A 368 5.39 -3.84 -2.07
N PRO A 369 5.76 -2.67 -2.65
CA PRO A 369 7.13 -2.47 -3.14
C PRO A 369 8.22 -2.69 -2.11
N TYR A 370 8.05 -2.18 -0.89
CA TYR A 370 9.07 -2.41 0.13
C TYR A 370 9.11 -3.87 0.60
N LEU A 371 7.98 -4.58 0.59
CA LEU A 371 7.93 -6.02 0.89
C LEU A 371 8.62 -6.85 -0.19
N TRP A 372 8.49 -6.45 -1.46
CA TRP A 372 9.27 -7.07 -2.54
C TRP A 372 10.77 -6.86 -2.30
N GLY A 373 11.19 -5.64 -1.99
CA GLY A 373 12.58 -5.34 -1.61
C GLY A 373 13.05 -6.19 -0.43
N LEU A 374 12.23 -6.27 0.63
CA LEU A 374 12.53 -7.07 1.82
C LEU A 374 12.67 -8.56 1.49
N GLY A 375 11.73 -9.14 0.75
CA GLY A 375 11.75 -10.55 0.36
C GLY A 375 12.84 -10.89 -0.67
N ALA A 376 13.27 -9.92 -1.46
CA ALA A 376 14.33 -10.11 -2.44
C ALA A 376 15.73 -10.04 -1.81
N PHE A 377 16.02 -8.99 -1.02
CA PHE A 377 17.37 -8.65 -0.56
C PHE A 377 17.43 -8.09 0.87
N GLY A 378 16.43 -8.33 1.70
CA GLY A 378 16.43 -7.85 3.08
C GLY A 378 16.46 -6.31 3.19
N GLN A 379 17.26 -5.80 4.14
CA GLN A 379 17.40 -4.36 4.36
C GLN A 379 17.83 -3.60 3.10
N GLU A 380 18.84 -4.07 2.39
CA GLU A 380 19.38 -3.40 1.19
C GLU A 380 18.33 -3.30 0.07
N GLY A 381 17.46 -4.31 -0.06
CA GLY A 381 16.34 -4.28 -0.99
C GLY A 381 15.33 -3.20 -0.65
N VAL A 382 14.99 -3.04 0.64
CA VAL A 382 14.09 -1.96 1.10
C VAL A 382 14.70 -0.59 0.88
N GLU A 383 15.99 -0.41 1.21
CA GLU A 383 16.72 0.85 0.97
C GLU A 383 16.66 1.24 -0.50
N ARG A 384 16.93 0.30 -1.39
CA ARG A 384 16.94 0.55 -2.84
C ARG A 384 15.53 0.88 -3.37
N VAL A 385 14.49 0.20 -2.89
CA VAL A 385 13.10 0.52 -3.25
C VAL A 385 12.74 1.95 -2.84
N LEU A 386 13.06 2.36 -1.62
CA LEU A 386 12.79 3.71 -1.12
C LEU A 386 13.58 4.76 -1.92
N ASP A 387 14.84 4.49 -2.24
CA ASP A 387 15.69 5.37 -3.04
C ASP A 387 15.19 5.53 -4.47
N LEU A 388 14.77 4.43 -5.13
CA LEU A 388 14.21 4.46 -6.47
C LEU A 388 12.96 5.35 -6.55
N VAL A 389 11.99 5.13 -5.64
CA VAL A 389 10.75 5.93 -5.66
C VAL A 389 11.05 7.39 -5.34
N ARG A 390 11.97 7.70 -4.41
CA ARG A 390 12.40 9.07 -4.11
C ARG A 390 13.08 9.72 -5.31
N THR A 391 13.97 9.01 -5.97
CA THR A 391 14.69 9.50 -7.17
C THR A 391 13.71 9.79 -8.31
N GLU A 392 12.77 8.88 -8.57
CA GLU A 392 11.71 9.08 -9.56
C GLU A 392 10.79 10.25 -9.19
N THR A 393 10.46 10.43 -7.91
CA THR A 393 9.66 11.57 -7.44
C THR A 393 10.37 12.88 -7.72
N ARG A 394 11.66 12.98 -7.38
CA ARG A 394 12.48 14.17 -7.69
C ARG A 394 12.51 14.42 -9.19
N ALA A 395 12.77 13.42 -10.01
CA ALA A 395 12.80 13.55 -11.47
C ALA A 395 11.44 14.00 -12.03
N ALA A 396 10.33 13.47 -11.54
CA ALA A 396 8.99 13.88 -11.94
C ALA A 396 8.69 15.34 -11.55
N MET A 397 9.13 15.79 -10.36
CA MET A 397 9.03 17.20 -9.96
C MET A 397 9.86 18.11 -10.88
N GLN A 398 11.10 17.74 -11.20
CA GLN A 398 11.94 18.47 -12.17
C GLN A 398 11.26 18.58 -13.53
N GLN A 399 10.73 17.46 -14.04
CA GLN A 399 10.02 17.44 -15.32
C GLN A 399 8.75 18.30 -15.30
N CYS A 400 8.11 18.46 -14.15
CA CYS A 400 6.96 19.34 -13.96
C CYS A 400 7.34 20.81 -13.74
N GLY A 401 8.64 21.13 -13.59
CA GLY A 401 9.11 22.50 -13.31
C GLY A 401 8.86 22.92 -11.86
N VAL A 402 8.94 21.98 -10.90
CA VAL A 402 8.65 22.17 -9.47
C VAL A 402 9.92 21.98 -8.64
N ARG A 403 10.22 22.95 -7.77
CA ARG A 403 11.42 22.97 -6.92
C ARG A 403 11.20 22.43 -5.51
N SER A 404 9.95 22.44 -5.05
CA SER A 404 9.59 21.97 -3.71
C SER A 404 8.23 21.30 -3.72
N VAL A 405 8.05 20.29 -2.86
CA VAL A 405 6.73 19.66 -2.63
C VAL A 405 5.66 20.70 -2.33
N LYS A 406 6.01 21.79 -1.64
CA LYS A 406 5.09 22.89 -1.29
C LYS A 406 4.56 23.67 -2.49
N GLU A 407 5.21 23.59 -3.65
CA GLU A 407 4.76 24.25 -4.89
C GLU A 407 3.72 23.40 -5.64
N LEU A 408 3.63 22.11 -5.34
CA LEU A 408 2.63 21.22 -5.95
C LEU A 408 1.22 21.62 -5.53
N ASN A 409 0.34 21.72 -6.52
CA ASN A 409 -1.06 22.09 -6.34
C ASN A 409 -1.91 21.51 -7.48
N PRO A 410 -3.25 21.57 -7.43
CA PRO A 410 -4.12 20.94 -8.43
C PRO A 410 -3.90 21.39 -9.86
N SER A 411 -3.26 22.54 -10.11
CA SER A 411 -2.96 22.97 -11.48
C SER A 411 -1.90 22.12 -12.20
N PHE A 412 -1.15 21.29 -11.45
CA PHE A 412 -0.15 20.35 -12.01
C PHE A 412 -0.73 18.98 -12.39
N VAL A 413 -2.00 18.74 -12.12
CA VAL A 413 -2.66 17.49 -12.45
C VAL A 413 -4.01 17.76 -13.12
N ARG A 414 -4.41 16.90 -14.05
CA ARG A 414 -5.77 16.90 -14.62
C ARG A 414 -6.25 15.48 -14.81
N ARG A 415 -7.56 15.27 -14.77
CA ARG A 415 -8.16 14.00 -15.16
C ARG A 415 -7.99 13.85 -16.69
N ALA A 416 -7.58 12.64 -17.11
CA ALA A 416 -7.59 12.28 -18.53
C ALA A 416 -9.05 12.24 -19.00
N THR A 417 -9.30 12.83 -20.17
CA THR A 417 -10.62 12.80 -20.85
C THR A 417 -10.82 11.47 -21.53
#